data_1fda6537a4bbe40ed187841b4d4c8905
#
_entry.id   1fda6537a4bbe40ed187841b4d4c8905
#
_cell.length_a   1.000
_cell.length_b   1.000
_cell.length_c   1.000
_cell.angle_alpha   90.00
_cell.angle_beta   90.00
_cell.angle_gamma   90.00
#
_symmetry.space_group_name_H-M   'P 1'
#
loop_
_entity.id
_entity.type
_entity.pdbx_description
1 polymer ?
#
loop_
_entity_poly.entity_id
_entity_poly.type
_entity_poly.pdbx_seq_one_letter_code
_entity_poly.pdbx_strand_id
1 'polypeptide(L)'
;SGHEACFWINYPVNEHAKSGIYLGDITYYARDGVTGMAGAVSNPSRFAESNKVGLFQLAALFWNNKNYSENAQTVWEDAFRYLEPEVEDSYFKIASNVSNCPHSSRIGNGFPESEYLKDTLASVLNKINSGAALKNDSEVESLISEMDKIVAAVADFKENCTNTKLVQELNPWLSSLNDVATGIKAILK
;
A
#
# COMPACT_ATOMS: atom_id res chain seq x y z
N SER A 1 -34.46 15.25 -9.60
CA SER A 1 -35.14 14.25 -8.75
C SER A 1 -34.91 14.65 -7.29
N GLY A 2 -35.91 14.58 -6.46
CA GLY A 2 -35.81 14.97 -5.03
C GLY A 2 -35.13 13.90 -4.14
N HIS A 3 -34.27 13.06 -4.70
CA HIS A 3 -33.59 11.99 -3.98
C HIS A 3 -32.10 12.28 -3.91
N GLU A 4 -31.51 12.11 -2.72
CA GLU A 4 -30.07 12.16 -2.51
C GLU A 4 -29.42 10.90 -3.10
N ALA A 5 -28.24 11.06 -3.70
CA ALA A 5 -27.52 9.94 -4.29
C ALA A 5 -26.75 9.14 -3.23
N CYS A 6 -26.72 7.81 -3.42
CA CYS A 6 -25.81 6.93 -2.70
C CYS A 6 -24.74 6.45 -3.67
N PHE A 7 -23.48 6.46 -3.24
CA PHE A 7 -22.36 5.99 -4.06
C PHE A 7 -22.05 4.52 -3.79
N TRP A 8 -21.88 3.77 -4.87
CA TRP A 8 -21.29 2.44 -4.84
C TRP A 8 -19.80 2.55 -5.19
N ILE A 9 -18.95 2.14 -4.28
CA ILE A 9 -17.49 2.21 -4.44
C ILE A 9 -16.92 0.81 -4.59
N ASN A 10 -16.36 0.53 -5.76
CA ASN A 10 -15.63 -0.72 -6.02
C ASN A 10 -14.22 -0.65 -5.43
N TYR A 11 -14.13 -0.61 -4.11
CA TYR A 11 -12.90 -0.63 -3.34
C TYR A 11 -13.17 -1.17 -1.93
N PRO A 12 -12.31 -1.98 -1.36
CA PRO A 12 -11.08 -2.58 -1.90
C PRO A 12 -11.29 -3.92 -2.66
N VAL A 13 -12.34 -4.04 -3.45
CA VAL A 13 -12.61 -5.25 -4.25
C VAL A 13 -11.48 -5.52 -5.25
N ASN A 14 -11.07 -6.80 -5.35
CA ASN A 14 -9.99 -7.24 -6.23
C ASN A 14 -10.41 -8.29 -7.28
N GLU A 15 -11.68 -8.30 -7.66
CA GLU A 15 -12.25 -9.30 -8.60
C GLU A 15 -11.53 -9.35 -9.94
N HIS A 16 -11.10 -8.20 -10.45
CA HIS A 16 -10.41 -8.07 -11.73
C HIS A 16 -8.89 -8.25 -11.62
N ALA A 17 -8.36 -8.30 -10.41
CA ALA A 17 -6.93 -8.43 -10.11
C ALA A 17 -6.72 -9.34 -8.92
N LYS A 18 -7.05 -10.59 -9.11
CA LYS A 18 -7.04 -11.62 -8.04
C LYS A 18 -5.69 -11.78 -7.35
N SER A 19 -4.60 -11.32 -8.00
CA SER A 19 -3.25 -11.25 -7.45
C SER A 19 -2.95 -9.95 -6.70
N GLY A 20 -3.82 -8.94 -6.78
CA GLY A 20 -3.63 -7.66 -6.11
C GLY A 20 -4.27 -7.63 -4.72
N ILE A 21 -3.69 -6.81 -3.85
CA ILE A 21 -4.27 -6.43 -2.57
C ILE A 21 -4.15 -4.92 -2.40
N TYR A 22 -5.15 -4.30 -1.78
CA TYR A 22 -5.21 -2.85 -1.66
C TYR A 22 -4.97 -2.42 -0.22
N LEU A 23 -3.73 -2.04 0.07
CA LEU A 23 -3.31 -1.52 1.38
C LEU A 23 -2.87 -0.05 1.32
N GLY A 24 -2.89 0.55 0.13
CA GLY A 24 -2.40 1.89 -0.12
C GLY A 24 -3.35 2.99 0.34
N ASP A 25 -2.86 4.22 0.19
CA ASP A 25 -3.65 5.41 0.39
C ASP A 25 -4.74 5.55 -0.69
N ILE A 26 -5.89 6.09 -0.30
CA ILE A 26 -7.05 6.25 -1.18
C ILE A 26 -7.34 7.71 -1.55
N THR A 27 -6.35 8.58 -1.52
CA THR A 27 -6.47 10.01 -1.89
C THR A 27 -7.16 10.19 -3.24
N TYR A 28 -7.03 9.21 -4.13
CA TYR A 28 -7.72 9.18 -5.43
C TYR A 28 -9.24 9.37 -5.32
N TYR A 29 -9.86 8.90 -4.24
CA TYR A 29 -11.30 9.03 -4.02
C TYR A 29 -11.72 10.38 -3.41
N ALA A 30 -10.76 11.14 -2.88
CA ALA A 30 -11.05 12.47 -2.36
C ALA A 30 -11.39 13.42 -3.52
N ARG A 31 -12.51 14.11 -3.41
CA ARG A 31 -13.00 15.06 -4.42
C ARG A 31 -13.56 16.29 -3.72
N ASP A 32 -13.07 17.44 -4.14
CA ASP A 32 -13.62 18.70 -3.69
C ASP A 32 -15.06 18.88 -4.17
N GLY A 33 -15.87 19.53 -3.36
CA GLY A 33 -17.24 19.90 -3.72
C GLY A 33 -18.25 18.76 -3.73
N VAL A 34 -17.89 17.55 -3.27
CA VAL A 34 -18.87 16.46 -3.12
C VAL A 34 -19.72 16.73 -1.88
N THR A 35 -20.97 17.13 -2.10
CA THR A 35 -21.96 17.43 -1.06
C THR A 35 -23.30 16.80 -1.40
N GLY A 36 -24.21 16.68 -0.42
CA GLY A 36 -25.57 16.20 -0.65
C GLY A 36 -25.67 14.72 -1.00
N MET A 37 -24.76 13.90 -0.46
CA MET A 37 -24.87 12.45 -0.58
C MET A 37 -25.66 11.86 0.58
N ALA A 38 -26.53 10.89 0.29
CA ALA A 38 -27.22 10.09 1.31
C ALA A 38 -26.27 9.11 2.01
N GLY A 39 -25.20 8.68 1.33
CA GLY A 39 -24.22 7.75 1.87
C GLY A 39 -23.36 7.10 0.78
N ALA A 40 -22.56 6.14 1.23
CA ALA A 40 -21.75 5.31 0.34
C ALA A 40 -21.74 3.85 0.79
N VAL A 41 -21.61 2.95 -0.19
CA VAL A 41 -21.48 1.50 0.01
C VAL A 41 -20.15 1.06 -0.60
N SER A 42 -19.31 0.43 0.22
CA SER A 42 -18.06 -0.17 -0.22
C SER A 42 -18.30 -1.60 -0.70
N ASN A 43 -17.60 -2.00 -1.74
CA ASN A 43 -17.51 -3.38 -2.22
C ASN A 43 -16.12 -3.94 -1.84
N PRO A 44 -16.02 -4.72 -0.75
CA PRO A 44 -14.75 -5.25 -0.27
C PRO A 44 -14.29 -6.46 -1.06
N SER A 45 -13.00 -6.79 -0.95
CA SER A 45 -12.43 -8.03 -1.45
C SER A 45 -12.77 -9.22 -0.53
N ARG A 46 -12.36 -10.41 -0.93
CA ARG A 46 -12.47 -11.63 -0.10
C ARG A 46 -11.54 -11.64 1.12
N PHE A 47 -10.61 -10.72 1.22
CA PHE A 47 -9.60 -10.61 2.29
C PHE A 47 -10.13 -9.70 3.40
N ALA A 48 -10.89 -10.26 4.33
CA ALA A 48 -11.67 -9.52 5.31
C ALA A 48 -10.80 -8.65 6.24
N GLU A 49 -9.66 -9.18 6.67
CA GLU A 49 -8.76 -8.46 7.57
C GLU A 49 -8.01 -7.34 6.83
N SER A 50 -7.45 -7.65 5.67
CA SER A 50 -6.73 -6.67 4.84
C SER A 50 -7.63 -5.53 4.35
N ASN A 51 -8.93 -5.78 4.11
CA ASN A 51 -9.89 -4.75 3.72
C ASN A 51 -10.03 -3.62 4.76
N LYS A 52 -9.74 -3.90 6.04
CA LYS A 52 -9.92 -2.92 7.13
C LYS A 52 -9.11 -1.65 6.91
N VAL A 53 -7.91 -1.73 6.32
CA VAL A 53 -7.09 -0.55 5.99
C VAL A 53 -7.83 0.39 5.03
N GLY A 54 -8.38 -0.16 3.95
CA GLY A 54 -9.15 0.62 3.00
C GLY A 54 -10.46 1.14 3.57
N LEU A 55 -11.17 0.33 4.35
CA LEU A 55 -12.43 0.70 4.98
C LEU A 55 -12.26 1.79 6.04
N PHE A 56 -11.17 1.76 6.81
CA PHE A 56 -10.80 2.82 7.76
C PHE A 56 -10.66 4.17 7.04
N GLN A 57 -9.91 4.19 5.95
CA GLN A 57 -9.71 5.39 5.15
C GLN A 57 -11.01 5.88 4.49
N LEU A 58 -11.83 4.96 3.94
CA LEU A 58 -13.15 5.33 3.38
C LEU A 58 -14.07 5.93 4.44
N ALA A 59 -14.08 5.37 5.65
CA ALA A 59 -14.87 5.91 6.75
C ALA A 59 -14.43 7.35 7.10
N ALA A 60 -13.13 7.60 7.20
CA ALA A 60 -12.59 8.93 7.43
C ALA A 60 -12.93 9.91 6.30
N LEU A 61 -12.80 9.47 5.04
CA LEU A 61 -13.15 10.25 3.85
C LEU A 61 -14.63 10.67 3.86
N PHE A 62 -15.53 9.75 4.16
CA PHE A 62 -16.98 10.05 4.18
C PHE A 62 -17.42 10.81 5.41
N TRP A 63 -16.71 10.67 6.53
CA TRP A 63 -16.97 11.44 7.73
C TRP A 63 -16.64 12.92 7.53
N ASN A 64 -15.48 13.22 6.91
CA ASN A 64 -15.03 14.58 6.64
C ASN A 64 -14.08 14.62 5.43
N ASN A 65 -14.64 14.74 4.24
CA ASN A 65 -13.88 14.76 2.98
C ASN A 65 -12.80 15.85 2.93
N LYS A 66 -13.12 17.05 3.44
CA LYS A 66 -12.14 18.15 3.47
C LYS A 66 -10.94 17.81 4.35
N ASN A 67 -11.19 17.34 5.56
CA ASN A 67 -10.11 16.93 6.48
C ASN A 67 -9.30 15.77 5.91
N TYR A 68 -9.97 14.81 5.26
CA TYR A 68 -9.28 13.68 4.60
C TYR A 68 -8.35 14.19 3.49
N SER A 69 -8.82 15.07 2.61
CA SER A 69 -8.01 15.61 1.50
C SER A 69 -6.74 16.35 1.98
N GLU A 70 -6.84 17.03 3.13
CA GLU A 70 -5.71 17.74 3.74
C GLU A 70 -4.75 16.83 4.52
N ASN A 71 -5.19 15.66 4.99
CA ASN A 71 -4.47 14.79 5.93
C ASN A 71 -4.46 13.30 5.51
N ALA A 72 -4.63 13.00 4.22
CA ALA A 72 -4.79 11.64 3.73
C ALA A 72 -3.64 10.70 4.15
N GLN A 73 -2.40 11.17 4.08
CA GLN A 73 -1.22 10.42 4.52
C GLN A 73 -1.31 10.04 6.01
N THR A 74 -1.65 11.00 6.87
CA THR A 74 -1.81 10.75 8.32
C THR A 74 -2.95 9.76 8.60
N VAL A 75 -4.07 9.88 7.89
CA VAL A 75 -5.19 8.94 8.03
C VAL A 75 -4.80 7.53 7.61
N TRP A 76 -4.00 7.42 6.56
CA TRP A 76 -3.48 6.12 6.12
C TRP A 76 -2.53 5.50 7.15
N GLU A 77 -1.60 6.26 7.71
CA GLU A 77 -0.72 5.84 8.80
C GLU A 77 -1.51 5.45 10.06
N ASP A 78 -2.51 6.26 10.42
CA ASP A 78 -3.41 5.99 11.55
C ASP A 78 -4.13 4.64 11.40
N ALA A 79 -4.47 4.22 10.18
CA ALA A 79 -5.13 2.93 9.98
C ALA A 79 -4.31 1.76 10.55
N PHE A 80 -2.99 1.75 10.36
CA PHE A 80 -2.11 0.69 10.87
C PHE A 80 -2.01 0.75 12.39
N ARG A 81 -1.84 1.94 12.95
CA ARG A 81 -1.76 2.17 14.39
C ARG A 81 -3.03 1.73 15.14
N TYR A 82 -4.21 1.96 14.55
CA TYR A 82 -5.48 1.58 15.18
C TYR A 82 -5.86 0.11 14.96
N LEU A 83 -5.45 -0.48 13.85
CA LEU A 83 -5.82 -1.85 13.50
C LEU A 83 -4.86 -2.89 14.09
N GLU A 84 -3.55 -2.64 14.01
CA GLU A 84 -2.51 -3.60 14.43
C GLU A 84 -1.35 -2.83 15.11
N PRO A 85 -1.58 -2.26 16.32
CA PRO A 85 -0.63 -1.36 16.97
C PRO A 85 0.71 -2.01 17.31
N GLU A 86 0.75 -3.33 17.51
CA GLU A 86 1.96 -4.07 17.84
C GLU A 86 2.94 -4.18 16.67
N VAL A 87 2.46 -4.00 15.44
CA VAL A 87 3.26 -4.10 14.20
C VAL A 87 3.01 -2.91 13.26
N GLU A 88 2.60 -1.77 13.80
CA GLU A 88 2.25 -0.55 13.05
C GLU A 88 3.27 -0.21 11.96
N ASP A 89 4.54 -0.04 12.35
CA ASP A 89 5.63 0.34 11.44
C ASP A 89 5.90 -0.70 10.37
N SER A 90 5.89 -1.97 10.75
CA SER A 90 6.12 -3.10 9.85
C SER A 90 4.98 -3.25 8.86
N TYR A 91 3.75 -3.10 9.32
CA TYR A 91 2.57 -3.18 8.47
C TYR A 91 2.52 -2.01 7.48
N PHE A 92 2.81 -0.79 7.94
CA PHE A 92 2.92 0.38 7.07
C PHE A 92 4.02 0.22 6.01
N LYS A 93 5.21 -0.30 6.40
CA LYS A 93 6.29 -0.59 5.45
C LYS A 93 5.87 -1.61 4.40
N ILE A 94 5.17 -2.67 4.79
CA ILE A 94 4.62 -3.67 3.86
C ILE A 94 3.60 -3.00 2.93
N ALA A 95 2.64 -2.26 3.46
CA ALA A 95 1.59 -1.60 2.69
C ALA A 95 2.15 -0.62 1.65
N SER A 96 3.22 0.10 1.99
CA SER A 96 3.92 1.01 1.07
C SER A 96 4.52 0.30 -0.16
N ASN A 97 4.71 -1.02 -0.08
CA ASN A 97 5.34 -1.83 -1.13
C ASN A 97 4.42 -2.91 -1.72
N VAL A 98 3.17 -3.01 -1.24
CA VAL A 98 2.21 -4.03 -1.69
C VAL A 98 0.82 -3.41 -1.78
N SER A 99 0.60 -2.60 -2.79
CA SER A 99 -0.69 -1.89 -2.95
C SER A 99 -1.14 -1.76 -4.39
N ASN A 100 -0.25 -2.06 -5.33
CA ASN A 100 -0.57 -1.88 -6.73
C ASN A 100 -1.39 -3.04 -7.28
N CYS A 101 -2.37 -2.67 -8.08
CA CYS A 101 -3.14 -3.62 -8.85
C CYS A 101 -2.99 -3.31 -10.34
N PRO A 102 -2.56 -4.30 -11.15
CA PRO A 102 -2.37 -4.12 -12.59
C PRO A 102 -3.62 -3.64 -13.34
N HIS A 103 -4.80 -3.81 -12.76
CA HIS A 103 -6.07 -3.37 -13.34
C HIS A 103 -6.58 -2.02 -12.84
N SER A 104 -5.85 -1.35 -11.98
CA SER A 104 -6.15 0.02 -11.57
C SER A 104 -6.13 1.01 -12.74
N SER A 105 -5.51 0.65 -13.88
CA SER A 105 -5.62 1.38 -15.14
C SER A 105 -7.06 1.60 -15.62
N ARG A 106 -8.01 0.77 -15.22
CA ARG A 106 -9.44 0.98 -15.49
C ARG A 106 -10.06 2.05 -14.60
N ILE A 107 -9.46 2.33 -13.45
CA ILE A 107 -9.89 3.37 -12.51
C ILE A 107 -9.13 4.68 -12.80
N GLY A 108 -8.21 4.67 -13.76
CA GLY A 108 -7.52 5.85 -14.28
C GLY A 108 -6.13 6.11 -13.73
N ASN A 109 -5.82 5.69 -12.51
CA ASN A 109 -4.48 5.83 -11.91
C ASN A 109 -4.18 4.63 -11.02
N GLY A 110 -2.99 4.04 -11.16
CA GLY A 110 -2.50 3.01 -10.24
C GLY A 110 -2.38 3.58 -8.82
N PHE A 111 -2.66 2.73 -7.83
CA PHE A 111 -2.31 3.10 -6.46
C PHE A 111 -0.78 3.18 -6.35
N PRO A 112 -0.24 4.18 -5.64
CA PRO A 112 1.20 4.29 -5.43
C PRO A 112 1.73 3.02 -4.74
N GLU A 113 2.78 2.45 -5.30
CA GLU A 113 3.47 1.30 -4.72
C GLU A 113 4.96 1.53 -4.88
N SER A 114 5.70 1.46 -3.77
CA SER A 114 7.13 1.72 -3.73
C SER A 114 7.56 3.07 -4.34
N GLU A 115 6.67 4.07 -4.37
CA GLU A 115 6.94 5.39 -4.97
C GLU A 115 8.19 6.05 -4.38
N TYR A 116 8.42 5.86 -3.09
CA TYR A 116 9.60 6.39 -2.39
C TYR A 116 10.92 5.77 -2.86
N LEU A 117 10.88 4.62 -3.57
CA LEU A 117 12.05 3.93 -4.15
C LEU A 117 12.25 4.21 -5.63
N LYS A 118 11.27 4.78 -6.30
CA LYS A 118 11.19 4.88 -7.77
C LYS A 118 12.44 5.49 -8.40
N ASP A 119 12.86 6.64 -7.91
CA ASP A 119 14.02 7.35 -8.46
C ASP A 119 15.33 6.62 -8.19
N THR A 120 15.50 6.09 -6.98
CA THR A 120 16.67 5.29 -6.60
C THR A 120 16.75 4.01 -7.43
N LEU A 121 15.64 3.29 -7.60
CA LEU A 121 15.57 2.10 -8.44
C LEU A 121 15.93 2.42 -9.90
N ALA A 122 15.38 3.49 -10.46
CA ALA A 122 15.68 3.93 -11.82
C ALA A 122 17.16 4.29 -11.99
N SER A 123 17.74 5.03 -11.04
CA SER A 123 19.16 5.40 -11.04
C SER A 123 20.06 4.18 -10.98
N VAL A 124 19.82 3.27 -10.03
CA VAL A 124 20.62 2.04 -9.89
C VAL A 124 20.48 1.15 -11.13
N LEU A 125 19.28 1.01 -11.68
CA LEU A 125 19.07 0.25 -12.92
C LEU A 125 19.87 0.84 -14.09
N ASN A 126 19.91 2.16 -14.23
CA ASN A 126 20.72 2.82 -15.26
C ASN A 126 22.22 2.57 -15.08
N LYS A 127 22.71 2.56 -13.82
CA LYS A 127 24.11 2.20 -13.52
C LYS A 127 24.43 0.76 -13.94
N ILE A 128 23.54 -0.18 -13.61
CA ILE A 128 23.69 -1.59 -14.04
C ILE A 128 23.75 -1.68 -15.57
N ASN A 129 22.81 -1.06 -16.27
CA ASN A 129 22.71 -1.13 -17.73
C ASN A 129 23.91 -0.47 -18.45
N SER A 130 24.51 0.55 -17.84
CA SER A 130 25.70 1.21 -18.37
C SER A 130 27.02 0.52 -18.01
N GLY A 131 26.99 -0.54 -17.19
CA GLY A 131 28.20 -1.20 -16.71
C GLY A 131 29.00 -0.38 -15.70
N ALA A 132 28.38 0.59 -15.04
CA ALA A 132 29.03 1.38 -14.01
C ALA A 132 29.39 0.52 -12.78
N ALA A 133 30.48 0.91 -12.07
CA ALA A 133 30.85 0.23 -10.84
C ALA A 133 29.80 0.49 -9.76
N LEU A 134 29.29 -0.59 -9.15
CA LEU A 134 28.30 -0.52 -8.08
C LEU A 134 28.92 -0.49 -6.68
N LYS A 135 30.16 -0.98 -6.57
CA LYS A 135 30.86 -1.07 -5.30
C LYS A 135 31.19 0.31 -4.72
N ASN A 136 30.82 0.54 -3.46
CA ASN A 136 30.97 1.81 -2.74
C ASN A 136 30.13 2.97 -3.35
N ASP A 137 29.09 2.66 -4.09
CA ASP A 137 28.15 3.66 -4.59
C ASP A 137 27.09 3.91 -3.51
N SER A 138 26.92 5.16 -3.09
CA SER A 138 26.03 5.53 -1.97
C SER A 138 24.54 5.28 -2.25
N GLU A 139 24.10 5.37 -3.53
CA GLU A 139 22.70 5.06 -3.88
C GLU A 139 22.47 3.54 -3.83
N VAL A 140 23.46 2.75 -4.27
CA VAL A 140 23.41 1.28 -4.16
C VAL A 140 23.38 0.85 -2.70
N GLU A 141 24.24 1.42 -1.85
CA GLU A 141 24.24 1.15 -0.42
C GLU A 141 22.93 1.55 0.26
N SER A 142 22.36 2.69 -0.11
CA SER A 142 21.06 3.16 0.36
C SER A 142 19.94 2.19 -0.05
N LEU A 143 19.93 1.72 -1.30
CA LEU A 143 18.96 0.75 -1.78
C LEU A 143 19.07 -0.59 -1.06
N ILE A 144 20.29 -1.10 -0.84
CA ILE A 144 20.54 -2.32 -0.06
C ILE A 144 19.99 -2.16 1.37
N SER A 145 20.26 -1.02 2.02
CA SER A 145 19.76 -0.72 3.36
C SER A 145 18.23 -0.70 3.40
N GLU A 146 17.59 -0.17 2.37
CA GLU A 146 16.13 -0.15 2.30
C GLU A 146 15.55 -1.55 2.08
N MET A 147 16.20 -2.37 1.27
CA MET A 147 15.80 -3.79 1.14
C MET A 147 15.94 -4.55 2.46
N ASP A 148 16.97 -4.25 3.26
CA ASP A 148 17.13 -4.83 4.60
C ASP A 148 15.97 -4.44 5.54
N LYS A 149 15.51 -3.19 5.48
CA LYS A 149 14.34 -2.73 6.26
C LYS A 149 13.05 -3.43 5.82
N ILE A 150 12.87 -3.65 4.51
CA ILE A 150 11.69 -4.38 4.00
C ILE A 150 11.71 -5.83 4.50
N VAL A 151 12.84 -6.52 4.40
CA VAL A 151 13.00 -7.90 4.91
C VAL A 151 12.73 -7.96 6.41
N ALA A 152 13.27 -7.02 7.18
CA ALA A 152 13.05 -6.92 8.61
C ALA A 152 11.57 -6.68 8.95
N ALA A 153 10.89 -5.78 8.23
CA ALA A 153 9.47 -5.52 8.43
C ALA A 153 8.60 -6.75 8.14
N VAL A 154 8.92 -7.52 7.09
CA VAL A 154 8.20 -8.77 6.81
C VAL A 154 8.41 -9.80 7.92
N ALA A 155 9.61 -9.91 8.45
CA ALA A 155 9.92 -10.82 9.55
C ALA A 155 9.19 -10.41 10.84
N ASP A 156 9.29 -9.14 11.23
CA ASP A 156 8.63 -8.58 12.40
C ASP A 156 7.11 -8.74 12.33
N PHE A 157 6.50 -8.42 11.19
CA PHE A 157 5.06 -8.59 10.99
C PHE A 157 4.61 -10.06 11.16
N LYS A 158 5.36 -11.01 10.60
CA LYS A 158 5.03 -12.44 10.71
C LYS A 158 5.18 -12.97 12.14
N GLU A 159 6.13 -12.44 12.89
CA GLU A 159 6.44 -12.89 14.26
C GLU A 159 5.52 -12.25 15.30
N ASN A 160 5.24 -10.96 15.16
CA ASN A 160 4.61 -10.16 16.21
C ASN A 160 3.15 -9.78 15.95
N CYS A 161 2.63 -9.89 14.71
CA CYS A 161 1.23 -9.62 14.44
C CYS A 161 0.33 -10.68 15.10
N THR A 162 -0.51 -10.25 16.04
CA THR A 162 -1.41 -11.14 16.79
C THR A 162 -2.63 -11.56 15.99
N ASN A 163 -2.96 -10.84 14.92
CA ASN A 163 -4.04 -11.17 13.98
C ASN A 163 -3.61 -12.25 12.98
N THR A 164 -3.68 -13.49 13.40
CA THR A 164 -3.24 -14.65 12.59
C THR A 164 -3.98 -14.78 11.26
N LYS A 165 -5.23 -14.29 11.16
CA LYS A 165 -6.00 -14.27 9.91
C LYS A 165 -5.40 -13.27 8.93
N LEU A 166 -5.03 -12.08 9.39
CA LEU A 166 -4.36 -11.08 8.58
C LEU A 166 -3.02 -11.59 8.05
N VAL A 167 -2.21 -12.24 8.91
CA VAL A 167 -0.96 -12.87 8.49
C VAL A 167 -1.19 -13.92 7.41
N GLN A 168 -2.23 -14.75 7.56
CA GLN A 168 -2.59 -15.75 6.55
C GLN A 168 -3.05 -15.11 5.22
N GLU A 169 -3.88 -14.08 5.28
CA GLU A 169 -4.33 -13.35 4.08
C GLU A 169 -3.16 -12.75 3.32
N LEU A 170 -2.23 -12.11 4.03
CA LEU A 170 -1.09 -11.41 3.43
C LEU A 170 0.07 -12.32 3.03
N ASN A 171 0.12 -13.56 3.49
CA ASN A 171 1.30 -14.43 3.32
C ASN A 171 1.83 -14.54 1.88
N PRO A 172 1.01 -14.62 0.81
CA PRO A 172 1.53 -14.65 -0.56
C PRO A 172 2.34 -13.39 -0.92
N TRP A 173 1.84 -12.22 -0.52
CA TRP A 173 2.51 -10.93 -0.79
C TRP A 173 3.73 -10.73 0.11
N LEU A 174 3.65 -11.12 1.38
CA LEU A 174 4.79 -11.08 2.30
C LEU A 174 5.96 -11.93 1.79
N SER A 175 5.67 -13.11 1.28
CA SER A 175 6.69 -13.99 0.71
C SER A 175 7.29 -13.39 -0.56
N SER A 176 6.46 -12.90 -1.49
CA SER A 176 6.92 -12.26 -2.72
C SER A 176 7.76 -11.00 -2.44
N LEU A 177 7.32 -10.16 -1.50
CA LEU A 177 8.05 -8.96 -1.12
C LEU A 177 9.43 -9.28 -0.54
N ASN A 178 9.49 -10.27 0.36
CA ASN A 178 10.75 -10.77 0.92
C ASN A 178 11.70 -11.30 -0.17
N ASP A 179 11.17 -12.09 -1.09
CA ASP A 179 11.98 -12.70 -2.16
C ASP A 179 12.53 -11.64 -3.12
N VAL A 180 11.70 -10.65 -3.50
CA VAL A 180 12.12 -9.52 -4.35
C VAL A 180 13.20 -8.70 -3.64
N ALA A 181 12.98 -8.30 -2.38
CA ALA A 181 13.96 -7.52 -1.63
C ALA A 181 15.29 -8.28 -1.46
N THR A 182 15.23 -9.57 -1.16
CA THR A 182 16.42 -10.43 -1.06
C THR A 182 17.12 -10.60 -2.40
N GLY A 183 16.38 -10.76 -3.49
CA GLY A 183 16.92 -10.86 -4.84
C GLY A 183 17.64 -9.59 -5.28
N ILE A 184 17.05 -8.42 -5.05
CA ILE A 184 17.71 -7.12 -5.32
C ILE A 184 19.03 -7.01 -4.59
N LYS A 185 19.07 -7.34 -3.30
CA LYS A 185 20.32 -7.34 -2.50
C LYS A 185 21.38 -8.28 -3.05
N ALA A 186 20.96 -9.46 -3.54
CA ALA A 186 21.91 -10.43 -4.11
C ALA A 186 22.52 -9.95 -5.43
N ILE A 187 21.77 -9.20 -6.23
CA ILE A 187 22.25 -8.61 -7.50
C ILE A 187 23.22 -7.45 -7.24
N LEU A 188 23.01 -6.68 -6.17
CA LEU A 188 23.76 -5.46 -5.89
C LEU A 188 25.04 -5.68 -5.07
N LYS A 189 25.26 -6.86 -4.51
CA LYS A 189 26.47 -7.25 -3.76
C LYS A 189 27.53 -7.86 -4.68
#